data_b96eb4e68f88952ce160f8b4d52b3659
#
_entry.id   b96eb4e68f88952ce160f8b4d52b3659
#
_cell.length_a   1.000
_cell.length_b   1.000
_cell.length_c   1.000
_cell.angle_alpha   90.00
_cell.angle_beta   90.00
_cell.angle_gamma   90.00
#
_symmetry.space_group_name_H-M   'P 1'
#
loop_
_entity.id
_entity.type
_entity.pdbx_description
1 polymer ?
#
loop_
_entity_poly.entity_id
_entity_poly.type
_entity_poly.pdbx_seq_one_letter_code
_entity_poly.pdbx_strand_id
1 'polypeptide(L)'
;MRDPSESRRRGRRRMLFFQLILAFLCVAAIAQKDPKSNPPKYDLHTEIKIKATVEEVKLPPKGSEKEAAHLLVKTGTDTLDVYLCPKSFLVDMGVSFSKGDEIALTGSKIKQDEADLVLAREVVKGTDTLVLRDDKGNPVWTWHR
;
A
#
# COMPACT_ATOMS: atom_id res chain seq x y z
N MET A 1 -3.51 59.12 -18.37
CA MET A 1 -4.11 58.71 -18.54
C MET A 1 -4.15 57.51 -18.97
N ARG A 2 -3.95 56.83 -19.41
CA ARG A 2 -3.83 55.74 -19.81
C ARG A 2 -3.74 54.68 -18.97
N ASP A 3 -3.46 54.56 -18.02
CA ASP A 3 -3.19 53.54 -17.13
C ASP A 3 -4.28 52.60 -16.80
N PRO A 4 -5.54 52.92 -16.82
CA PRO A 4 -6.56 51.98 -16.47
C PRO A 4 -6.57 50.74 -17.34
N SER A 5 -6.26 50.91 -18.61
CA SER A 5 -6.32 49.75 -19.46
C SER A 5 -5.19 48.79 -19.17
N GLU A 6 -4.09 49.27 -18.72
CA GLU A 6 -3.01 48.38 -18.39
C GLU A 6 -3.33 47.54 -17.18
N SER A 7 -3.99 48.11 -16.23
CA SER A 7 -4.33 47.37 -15.06
C SER A 7 -5.26 46.24 -15.40
N ARG A 8 -6.20 46.47 -16.27
CA ARG A 8 -7.13 45.45 -16.63
C ARG A 8 -6.44 44.28 -17.30
N ARG A 9 -5.49 44.55 -18.13
CA ARG A 9 -4.80 43.47 -18.80
C ARG A 9 -4.07 42.56 -17.81
N ARG A 10 -3.50 43.12 -16.81
CA ARG A 10 -2.81 42.30 -15.87
C ARG A 10 -3.78 41.39 -15.13
N GLY A 11 -4.95 41.88 -14.81
CA GLY A 11 -5.92 41.04 -14.15
C GLY A 11 -6.32 39.85 -14.99
N ARG A 12 -6.46 40.05 -16.28
CA ARG A 12 -6.83 38.92 -17.09
C ARG A 12 -5.78 37.87 -17.14
N ARG A 13 -4.53 38.21 -17.17
CA ARG A 13 -3.50 37.20 -17.19
C ARG A 13 -3.54 36.38 -15.96
N ARG A 14 -3.83 36.93 -14.81
CA ARG A 14 -3.86 36.14 -13.63
C ARG A 14 -4.97 35.11 -13.67
N MET A 15 -6.11 35.47 -14.24
CA MET A 15 -7.16 34.52 -14.30
C MET A 15 -6.82 33.33 -15.16
N LEU A 16 -6.17 33.55 -16.26
CA LEU A 16 -5.77 32.43 -17.09
C LEU A 16 -4.88 31.48 -16.37
N PHE A 17 -3.96 31.98 -15.55
CA PHE A 17 -3.07 31.14 -14.83
C PHE A 17 -3.86 30.28 -13.89
N PHE A 18 -4.88 30.77 -13.26
CA PHE A 18 -5.65 30.03 -12.35
C PHE A 18 -6.33 28.88 -13.06
N GLN A 19 -6.87 29.04 -14.23
CA GLN A 19 -7.52 27.98 -14.93
C GLN A 19 -6.60 26.82 -15.28
N LEU A 20 -5.39 27.12 -15.58
CA LEU A 20 -4.45 26.07 -15.89
C LEU A 20 -4.20 25.18 -14.70
N ILE A 21 -4.15 25.73 -13.53
CA ILE A 21 -3.91 24.95 -12.34
C ILE A 21 -5.07 24.01 -12.09
N LEU A 22 -6.28 24.45 -12.30
CA LEU A 22 -7.42 23.61 -12.09
C LEU A 22 -7.42 22.43 -13.05
N ALA A 23 -7.06 22.66 -14.27
CA ALA A 23 -7.03 21.58 -15.25
C ALA A 23 -6.03 20.52 -14.83
N PHE A 24 -4.92 20.94 -14.29
CA PHE A 24 -3.92 19.99 -13.85
C PHE A 24 -4.45 19.11 -12.71
N LEU A 25 -5.20 19.68 -11.80
CA LEU A 25 -5.75 18.91 -10.70
C LEU A 25 -6.75 17.88 -11.20
N CYS A 26 -7.52 18.20 -12.20
CA CYS A 26 -8.46 17.24 -12.72
C CYS A 26 -7.75 16.03 -13.31
N VAL A 27 -6.66 16.24 -13.98
CA VAL A 27 -5.93 15.14 -14.58
C VAL A 27 -5.40 14.23 -13.49
N ALA A 28 -4.92 14.82 -12.41
CA ALA A 28 -4.40 14.01 -11.33
C ALA A 28 -5.52 13.16 -10.72
N ALA A 29 -6.70 13.70 -10.61
CA ALA A 29 -7.80 12.96 -10.04
C ALA A 29 -8.16 11.76 -10.90
N ILE A 30 -8.12 11.92 -12.21
CA ILE A 30 -8.43 10.83 -13.07
C ILE A 30 -7.40 9.74 -12.96
N ALA A 31 -6.18 10.10 -12.79
CA ALA A 31 -5.12 9.11 -12.71
C ALA A 31 -5.31 8.18 -11.53
N GLN A 32 -6.03 8.57 -10.55
CA GLN A 32 -6.20 7.72 -9.45
C GLN A 32 -7.29 6.69 -9.58
N LYS A 33 -8.00 6.59 -10.63
CA LYS A 33 -8.97 5.70 -10.71
C LYS A 33 -8.67 4.41 -10.95
N ASP A 34 -9.06 3.54 -11.15
CA ASP A 34 -8.74 2.21 -11.43
C ASP A 34 -8.32 1.44 -10.32
N PRO A 35 -8.90 1.48 -9.25
CA PRO A 35 -8.54 0.66 -8.14
C PRO A 35 -8.95 -0.75 -8.36
N LYS A 36 -9.74 -1.08 -9.37
CA LYS A 36 -10.06 -2.37 -9.55
C LYS A 36 -9.14 -3.10 -10.26
N SER A 37 -8.03 -2.72 -10.49
CA SER A 37 -7.02 -3.47 -11.16
C SER A 37 -6.93 -4.82 -10.55
N ASN A 38 -6.36 -5.72 -11.20
CA ASN A 38 -6.20 -7.07 -10.76
C ASN A 38 -5.50 -7.12 -9.43
N PRO A 39 -5.83 -8.08 -8.59
CA PRO A 39 -5.12 -8.22 -7.33
C PRO A 39 -3.67 -8.57 -7.62
N PRO A 40 -2.77 -8.18 -6.76
CA PRO A 40 -1.36 -8.45 -6.99
C PRO A 40 -1.09 -9.94 -6.96
N LYS A 41 -0.18 -10.39 -7.81
CA LYS A 41 0.16 -11.77 -7.89
C LYS A 41 1.50 -12.04 -7.29
N TYR A 42 1.62 -13.12 -6.54
CA TYR A 42 2.87 -13.52 -5.92
C TYR A 42 3.84 -14.01 -6.99
N ASP A 43 5.06 -13.54 -6.93
CA ASP A 43 6.07 -13.91 -7.90
C ASP A 43 7.22 -14.58 -7.17
N LEU A 44 7.42 -15.87 -7.42
CA LEU A 44 8.47 -16.61 -6.75
C LEU A 44 9.86 -16.12 -7.14
N HIS A 45 9.98 -15.49 -8.28
CA HIS A 45 11.29 -14.99 -8.72
C HIS A 45 11.72 -13.74 -7.96
N THR A 46 10.80 -13.05 -7.33
CA THR A 46 11.15 -11.86 -6.57
C THR A 46 10.99 -12.10 -5.06
N GLU A 47 11.01 -13.35 -4.65
CA GLU A 47 10.85 -13.67 -3.23
C GLU A 47 12.09 -13.25 -2.45
N ILE A 48 11.88 -12.60 -1.31
CA ILE A 48 12.97 -12.14 -0.46
C ILE A 48 12.72 -12.64 0.96
N LYS A 49 13.81 -12.71 1.74
CA LYS A 49 13.72 -13.04 3.14
C LYS A 49 14.46 -11.95 3.87
N ILE A 50 13.76 -11.24 4.74
CA ILE A 50 14.36 -10.11 5.44
C ILE A 50 13.94 -10.10 6.89
N LYS A 51 14.70 -9.39 7.71
CA LYS A 51 14.33 -9.12 9.08
C LYS A 51 13.92 -7.66 9.10
N ALA A 52 12.83 -7.36 9.74
CA ALA A 52 12.29 -6.01 9.73
C ALA A 52 11.60 -5.69 11.04
N THR A 53 11.38 -4.42 11.28
CA THR A 53 10.68 -3.94 12.46
C THR A 53 9.38 -3.31 12.02
N VAL A 54 8.29 -3.64 12.69
CA VAL A 54 6.98 -3.10 12.34
C VAL A 54 6.92 -1.63 12.76
N GLU A 55 6.63 -0.76 11.81
CA GLU A 55 6.50 0.66 12.10
C GLU A 55 5.04 1.03 12.28
N GLU A 56 4.16 0.39 11.57
CA GLU A 56 2.75 0.70 11.64
C GLU A 56 1.93 -0.51 11.21
N VAL A 57 0.81 -0.73 11.86
CA VAL A 57 -0.10 -1.81 11.49
C VAL A 57 -1.32 -1.13 10.87
N LYS A 58 -1.60 -1.46 9.60
CA LYS A 58 -2.71 -0.85 8.89
C LYS A 58 -3.82 -1.86 8.75
N LEU A 59 -4.86 -1.69 9.53
CA LEU A 59 -6.00 -2.60 9.49
C LEU A 59 -7.19 -1.92 8.85
N PRO A 60 -8.01 -2.66 8.13
CA PRO A 60 -9.22 -2.08 7.57
C PRO A 60 -10.20 -1.70 8.68
N PRO A 61 -11.11 -0.79 8.40
CA PRO A 61 -12.05 -0.36 9.43
C PRO A 61 -13.01 -1.46 9.81
N LYS A 62 -13.66 -1.30 10.94
CA LYS A 62 -14.56 -2.25 11.42
C LYS A 62 -15.66 -2.46 10.42
N GLY A 63 -16.06 -3.63 10.15
CA GLY A 63 -17.05 -3.94 9.13
C GLY A 63 -16.44 -4.28 7.78
N SER A 64 -15.13 -4.10 7.62
CA SER A 64 -14.47 -4.39 6.37
C SER A 64 -13.44 -5.49 6.57
N GLU A 65 -13.76 -6.50 7.33
CA GLU A 65 -12.80 -7.53 7.66
C GLU A 65 -12.31 -8.36 6.48
N LYS A 66 -12.97 -8.26 5.35
CA LYS A 66 -12.50 -9.00 4.19
C LYS A 66 -11.38 -8.25 3.49
N GLU A 67 -11.17 -7.02 3.83
CA GLU A 67 -10.11 -6.24 3.24
C GLU A 67 -8.79 -6.61 3.86
N ALA A 68 -7.72 -6.32 3.17
CA ALA A 68 -6.41 -6.77 3.57
C ALA A 68 -5.82 -5.96 4.70
N ALA A 69 -5.13 -6.64 5.58
CA ALA A 69 -4.30 -6.00 6.60
C ALA A 69 -2.91 -5.83 6.01
N HIS A 70 -2.29 -4.72 6.29
CA HIS A 70 -0.94 -4.41 5.82
C HIS A 70 -0.07 -4.04 7.01
N LEU A 71 1.22 -4.20 6.84
CA LEU A 71 2.19 -3.69 7.80
C LEU A 71 3.12 -2.74 7.08
N LEU A 72 3.52 -1.69 7.75
CA LEU A 72 4.57 -0.84 7.24
C LEU A 72 5.78 -1.24 8.06
N VAL A 73 6.83 -1.74 7.44
CA VAL A 73 7.99 -2.26 8.14
C VAL A 73 9.25 -1.56 7.70
N LYS A 74 10.23 -1.55 8.59
CA LYS A 74 11.49 -0.91 8.30
C LYS A 74 12.57 -1.97 8.30
N THR A 75 13.38 -2.01 7.25
CA THR A 75 14.50 -2.92 7.17
C THR A 75 15.71 -2.09 6.74
N GLY A 76 16.69 -1.94 7.61
CA GLY A 76 17.81 -1.06 7.36
C GLY A 76 17.30 0.37 7.27
N THR A 77 17.49 1.02 6.12
CA THR A 77 17.00 2.36 5.92
C THR A 77 15.77 2.39 5.06
N ASP A 78 15.29 1.23 4.61
CA ASP A 78 14.15 1.17 3.72
C ASP A 78 12.86 0.92 4.48
N THR A 79 11.77 1.50 4.01
CA THR A 79 10.45 1.25 4.55
C THR A 79 9.64 0.55 3.47
N LEU A 80 9.01 -0.55 3.84
CA LEU A 80 8.27 -1.35 2.89
C LEU A 80 6.83 -1.55 3.34
N ASP A 81 5.92 -1.56 2.38
CA ASP A 81 4.52 -1.87 2.65
C ASP A 81 4.36 -3.37 2.44
N VAL A 82 3.84 -4.06 3.43
CA VAL A 82 3.69 -5.51 3.40
C VAL A 82 2.21 -5.86 3.41
N TYR A 83 1.78 -6.57 2.38
CA TYR A 83 0.41 -7.06 2.28
C TYR A 83 0.37 -8.40 3.01
N LEU A 84 -0.47 -8.53 4.01
CA LEU A 84 -0.56 -9.77 4.76
C LEU A 84 -1.68 -10.67 4.25
N CYS A 85 -2.89 -10.36 4.60
CA CYS A 85 -4.03 -11.22 4.34
C CYS A 85 -5.29 -10.47 4.73
N PRO A 86 -6.46 -10.99 4.44
CA PRO A 86 -7.68 -10.36 4.94
C PRO A 86 -7.66 -10.33 6.46
N LYS A 87 -8.17 -9.25 7.02
CA LYS A 87 -8.15 -9.08 8.46
C LYS A 87 -8.84 -10.24 9.16
N SER A 88 -9.91 -10.78 8.59
CA SER A 88 -10.64 -11.88 9.21
C SER A 88 -9.75 -13.11 9.39
N PHE A 89 -8.88 -13.38 8.42
CA PHE A 89 -7.98 -14.52 8.53
C PHE A 89 -6.97 -14.29 9.64
N LEU A 90 -6.48 -13.06 9.77
CA LEU A 90 -5.51 -12.73 10.79
C LEU A 90 -6.13 -12.94 12.18
N VAL A 91 -7.37 -12.52 12.34
CA VAL A 91 -8.07 -12.69 13.59
C VAL A 91 -8.26 -14.18 13.89
N ASP A 92 -8.62 -14.96 12.89
CA ASP A 92 -8.83 -16.39 13.07
C ASP A 92 -7.55 -17.11 13.48
N MET A 93 -6.42 -16.67 12.99
CA MET A 93 -5.17 -17.29 13.31
C MET A 93 -4.65 -16.86 14.68
N GLY A 94 -5.27 -15.82 15.27
CA GLY A 94 -4.88 -15.38 16.60
C GLY A 94 -3.54 -14.68 16.67
N VAL A 95 -3.07 -14.13 15.57
CA VAL A 95 -1.78 -13.44 15.55
C VAL A 95 -2.02 -11.95 15.42
N SER A 96 -1.35 -11.15 16.20
CA SER A 96 -1.45 -9.72 16.11
C SER A 96 -0.07 -9.11 16.04
N PHE A 97 0.00 -7.93 15.48
CA PHE A 97 1.26 -7.20 15.34
C PHE A 97 1.12 -5.83 15.97
N SER A 98 2.22 -5.31 16.46
CA SER A 98 2.26 -3.98 17.07
C SER A 98 3.51 -3.26 16.62
N LYS A 99 3.47 -1.95 16.69
CA LYS A 99 4.62 -1.15 16.34
C LYS A 99 5.78 -1.58 17.22
N GLY A 100 6.94 -1.73 16.63
CA GLY A 100 8.13 -2.15 17.33
C GLY A 100 8.41 -3.64 17.30
N ASP A 101 7.46 -4.44 16.81
CA ASP A 101 7.67 -5.88 16.75
C ASP A 101 8.76 -6.19 15.73
N GLU A 102 9.61 -7.16 16.06
CA GLU A 102 10.63 -7.58 15.12
C GLU A 102 10.16 -8.86 14.47
N ILE A 103 10.22 -8.90 13.16
CA ILE A 103 9.72 -10.04 12.40
C ILE A 103 10.74 -10.49 11.38
N ALA A 104 10.65 -11.75 11.02
CA ALA A 104 11.37 -12.29 9.87
C ALA A 104 10.33 -12.56 8.80
N LEU A 105 10.49 -11.94 7.66
CA LEU A 105 9.49 -11.94 6.62
C LEU A 105 9.99 -12.61 5.37
N THR A 106 9.20 -13.52 4.83
CA THR A 106 9.46 -14.10 3.52
C THR A 106 8.31 -13.67 2.63
N GLY A 107 8.60 -13.08 1.52
CA GLY A 107 7.55 -12.62 0.62
C GLY A 107 8.08 -12.18 -0.73
N SER A 108 7.15 -11.86 -1.61
CA SER A 108 7.48 -11.45 -2.95
C SER A 108 7.45 -9.94 -3.05
N LYS A 109 8.55 -9.34 -3.49
CA LYS A 109 8.61 -7.90 -3.65
C LYS A 109 8.18 -7.58 -5.07
N ILE A 110 7.07 -6.90 -5.21
CA ILE A 110 6.52 -6.58 -6.51
C ILE A 110 6.25 -5.10 -6.59
N LYS A 111 5.91 -4.62 -7.76
CA LYS A 111 5.54 -3.23 -7.93
C LYS A 111 4.07 -3.15 -8.19
N GLN A 112 3.39 -2.25 -7.51
CA GLN A 112 2.01 -2.00 -7.75
C GLN A 112 1.82 -0.50 -7.77
N ASP A 113 1.36 0.05 -8.88
CA ASP A 113 1.20 1.49 -9.04
C ASP A 113 2.51 2.21 -8.77
N GLU A 114 3.57 1.65 -9.31
CA GLU A 114 4.90 2.23 -9.18
C GLU A 114 5.45 2.29 -7.76
N ALA A 115 4.83 1.65 -6.82
CA ALA A 115 5.34 1.57 -5.47
C ALA A 115 5.70 0.13 -5.16
N ASP A 116 6.68 -0.06 -4.30
CA ASP A 116 7.09 -1.41 -3.91
C ASP A 116 6.12 -1.95 -2.89
N LEU A 117 5.73 -3.19 -3.07
CA LEU A 117 4.83 -3.88 -2.17
C LEU A 117 5.38 -5.29 -1.96
N VAL A 118 5.38 -5.76 -0.73
CA VAL A 118 5.82 -7.12 -0.44
C VAL A 118 4.59 -7.94 -0.09
N LEU A 119 4.36 -9.02 -0.85
CA LEU A 119 3.26 -9.92 -0.54
C LEU A 119 3.81 -10.97 0.41
N ALA A 120 3.37 -10.96 1.66
CA ALA A 120 3.93 -11.84 2.67
C ALA A 120 3.51 -13.28 2.44
N ARG A 121 4.47 -14.19 2.48
CA ARG A 121 4.18 -15.61 2.41
C ARG A 121 4.29 -16.21 3.81
N GLU A 122 5.26 -15.78 4.59
CA GLU A 122 5.45 -16.29 5.93
C GLU A 122 6.02 -15.19 6.81
N VAL A 123 5.50 -15.06 8.01
CA VAL A 123 6.00 -14.06 8.94
C VAL A 123 6.28 -14.77 10.25
N VAL A 124 7.51 -14.63 10.77
CA VAL A 124 7.90 -15.21 12.04
C VAL A 124 8.04 -14.07 13.04
N LYS A 125 7.31 -14.16 14.15
CA LYS A 125 7.39 -13.17 15.19
C LYS A 125 7.65 -13.93 16.49
N GLY A 126 8.83 -13.83 17.04
CA GLY A 126 9.21 -14.59 18.22
C GLY A 126 9.18 -16.07 17.90
N THR A 127 8.37 -16.82 18.61
CA THR A 127 8.27 -18.26 18.37
C THR A 127 7.05 -18.58 17.51
N ASP A 128 6.30 -17.58 17.08
CA ASP A 128 5.11 -17.81 16.28
C ASP A 128 5.40 -17.68 14.81
N THR A 129 4.86 -18.57 14.01
CA THR A 129 5.02 -18.52 12.57
C THR A 129 3.65 -18.43 11.94
N LEU A 130 3.45 -17.40 11.13
CA LEU A 130 2.21 -17.20 10.44
C LEU A 130 2.43 -17.52 8.97
N VAL A 131 1.79 -18.56 8.47
CA VAL A 131 1.92 -18.94 7.07
C VAL A 131 0.72 -18.41 6.33
N LEU A 132 0.96 -17.57 5.34
CA LEU A 132 -0.10 -16.90 4.60
C LEU A 132 -0.25 -17.45 3.19
N ARG A 133 0.80 -18.03 2.64
CA ARG A 133 0.75 -18.58 1.30
C ARG A 133 1.54 -19.89 1.26
N ASP A 134 1.20 -20.74 0.31
CA ASP A 134 1.88 -22.01 0.18
C ASP A 134 3.18 -21.82 -0.63
N ASP A 135 3.87 -22.92 -0.92
CA ASP A 135 5.12 -22.86 -1.64
C ASP A 135 5.03 -22.27 -3.02
N LYS A 136 3.86 -22.25 -3.60
CA LYS A 136 3.68 -21.70 -4.93
C LYS A 136 3.17 -20.27 -4.87
N GLY A 137 2.97 -19.74 -3.69
CA GLY A 137 2.50 -18.38 -3.53
C GLY A 137 1.00 -18.23 -3.48
N ASN A 138 0.27 -19.34 -3.41
CA ASN A 138 -1.19 -19.27 -3.36
C ASN A 138 -1.67 -18.98 -1.96
N PRO A 139 -2.66 -18.11 -1.78
CA PRO A 139 -3.13 -17.77 -0.44
C PRO A 139 -3.79 -18.96 0.23
N VAL A 140 -3.45 -19.18 1.51
CA VAL A 140 -4.05 -20.29 2.24
C VAL A 140 -5.44 -19.93 2.74
N TRP A 141 -5.76 -18.66 2.85
CA TRP A 141 -7.05 -18.26 3.39
C TRP A 141 -8.20 -18.56 2.43
N THR A 142 -7.92 -18.78 1.18
CA THR A 142 -8.99 -19.10 0.25
C THR A 142 -9.46 -20.53 0.42
N TRP A 143 -8.74 -21.33 1.19
CA TRP A 143 -9.15 -22.69 1.37
C TRP A 143 -10.24 -22.83 2.40
N HIS A 144 -10.48 -21.81 3.18
CA HIS A 144 -11.43 -21.91 4.24
C HIS A 144 -12.71 -21.20 3.88
N ARG A 145 -13.34 -21.62 2.90
CA ARG A 145 -14.51 -20.97 2.56
C ARG A 145 -15.60 -21.83 2.50
#